data_da9ac1cac1e40d653d1dd0dc9edd9a2f
#
_entry.id   da9ac1cac1e40d653d1dd0dc9edd9a2f
#
_cell.length_a   1.000
_cell.length_b   1.000
_cell.length_c   1.000
_cell.angle_alpha   90.00
_cell.angle_beta   90.00
_cell.angle_gamma   90.00
#
_symmetry.space_group_name_H-M   'P 1'
#
loop_
_entity.id
_entity.type
_entity.pdbx_description
1 polymer ?
#
loop_
_entity_poly.entity_id
_entity_poly.type
_entity_poly.pdbx_seq_one_letter_code
_entity_poly.pdbx_strand_id
1 'polypeptide(L)'
;LGSKNDSCQLEAKVTQGNETLTAGLYYKWYKAVNSITGWEQIAGASAKILTVKASDVDCTREFMVEVYNDKAMGKDNMLGFDFQTVIDASDPYDIEPNPTPADESISEDEAGNGTVTYTPRMIVRGKSEAVETKFYFTLKSGSGVVLNTEAARKPTVQLSSFAVTRE
;
A
#
# COMPACT_ATOMS: atom_id res chain seq x y z
N LEU A 1 -2.36 2.69 -11.99
CA LEU A 1 -1.01 3.15 -12.37
C LEU A 1 -0.16 1.94 -12.70
N GLY A 2 0.46 1.88 -13.86
CA GLY A 2 1.20 0.69 -14.36
C GLY A 2 2.70 0.93 -14.55
N SER A 3 3.18 2.13 -14.28
CA SER A 3 4.59 2.53 -14.39
C SER A 3 4.90 3.66 -13.43
N LYS A 4 6.16 3.78 -13.00
CA LYS A 4 6.63 4.84 -12.09
C LYS A 4 6.31 6.27 -12.53
N ASN A 5 6.16 6.48 -13.82
CA ASN A 5 5.88 7.81 -14.41
C ASN A 5 4.39 8.00 -14.72
N ASP A 6 3.57 7.01 -14.45
CA ASP A 6 2.14 7.09 -14.72
C ASP A 6 1.46 8.06 -13.77
N SER A 7 0.35 8.59 -14.24
CA SER A 7 -0.57 9.36 -13.43
C SER A 7 -2.01 8.99 -13.81
N CYS A 8 -2.91 9.14 -12.87
CA CYS A 8 -4.35 9.08 -13.12
C CYS A 8 -5.01 10.38 -12.70
N GLN A 9 -6.22 10.60 -13.18
CA GLN A 9 -7.03 11.74 -12.82
C GLN A 9 -8.25 11.27 -12.04
N LEU A 10 -8.49 11.92 -10.91
CA LEU A 10 -9.71 11.80 -10.14
C LEU A 10 -10.55 13.04 -10.42
N GLU A 11 -11.76 12.85 -10.90
CA GLU A 11 -12.68 13.94 -11.22
C GLU A 11 -13.86 13.95 -10.24
N ALA A 12 -14.06 15.06 -9.54
CA ALA A 12 -15.21 15.25 -8.69
C ALA A 12 -16.45 15.58 -9.56
N LYS A 13 -17.45 14.70 -9.54
CA LYS A 13 -18.72 14.91 -10.21
C LYS A 13 -19.81 15.11 -9.16
N VAL A 14 -20.47 16.26 -9.21
CA VAL A 14 -21.53 16.61 -8.26
C VAL A 14 -22.86 16.54 -8.97
N THR A 15 -23.81 15.81 -8.38
CA THR A 15 -25.17 15.69 -8.90
C THR A 15 -26.19 16.10 -7.84
N GLN A 16 -27.23 16.77 -8.27
CA GLN A 16 -28.41 17.07 -7.46
C GLN A 16 -29.65 16.49 -8.17
N GLY A 17 -30.18 15.42 -7.64
CA GLY A 17 -31.16 14.61 -8.36
C GLY A 17 -30.54 14.06 -9.65
N ASN A 18 -31.18 14.36 -10.79
CA ASN A 18 -30.70 13.93 -12.11
C ASN A 18 -29.81 14.97 -12.83
N GLU A 19 -29.54 16.10 -12.21
CA GLU A 19 -28.78 17.18 -12.82
C GLU A 19 -27.34 17.17 -12.31
N THR A 20 -26.38 17.41 -13.22
CA THR A 20 -24.97 17.59 -12.87
C THR A 20 -24.71 19.08 -12.65
N LEU A 21 -24.22 19.42 -11.46
CA LEU A 21 -23.78 20.76 -11.12
C LEU A 21 -22.40 21.01 -11.72
N THR A 22 -22.25 22.13 -12.44
CA THR A 22 -21.00 22.45 -13.16
C THR A 22 -20.38 23.80 -12.79
N ALA A 23 -21.10 24.63 -12.02
CA ALA A 23 -20.67 25.97 -11.68
C ALA A 23 -20.88 26.28 -10.18
N GLY A 24 -20.11 27.23 -9.65
CA GLY A 24 -20.21 27.65 -8.26
C GLY A 24 -19.72 26.60 -7.27
N LEU A 25 -18.81 25.72 -7.70
CA LEU A 25 -18.27 24.64 -6.87
C LEU A 25 -16.81 24.91 -6.52
N TYR A 26 -16.47 24.60 -5.29
CA TYR A 26 -15.12 24.72 -4.73
C TYR A 26 -14.71 23.39 -4.13
N TYR A 27 -13.43 23.03 -4.24
CA TYR A 27 -12.94 21.69 -3.92
C TYR A 27 -11.76 21.74 -2.94
N LYS A 28 -11.73 20.81 -2.01
CA LYS A 28 -10.55 20.47 -1.21
C LYS A 28 -10.26 18.98 -1.38
N TRP A 29 -9.04 18.69 -1.73
CA TRP A 29 -8.58 17.31 -1.85
C TRP A 29 -7.69 16.92 -0.69
N TYR A 30 -7.81 15.68 -0.30
CA TYR A 30 -7.06 15.08 0.80
C TYR A 30 -6.51 13.73 0.37
N LYS A 31 -5.42 13.31 1.01
CA LYS A 31 -4.86 11.96 0.91
C LYS A 31 -4.87 11.31 2.30
N ALA A 32 -5.08 10.02 2.37
CA ALA A 32 -4.95 9.26 3.60
C ALA A 32 -3.48 9.23 4.03
N VAL A 33 -3.23 9.54 5.30
CA VAL A 33 -1.91 9.46 5.95
C VAL A 33 -1.98 8.34 6.96
N ASN A 34 -1.36 7.21 6.67
CA ASN A 34 -1.31 6.03 7.53
C ASN A 34 -2.67 5.46 7.98
N SER A 35 -2.71 4.17 8.11
CA SER A 35 -3.84 3.26 8.19
C SER A 35 -4.90 3.51 9.26
N ILE A 36 -4.87 4.54 10.06
CA ILE A 36 -5.76 4.56 11.22
C ILE A 36 -6.72 5.73 11.29
N THR A 37 -6.50 6.93 10.75
CA THR A 37 -7.54 7.98 10.91
C THR A 37 -7.17 9.37 10.41
N GLY A 38 -6.18 9.55 9.61
CA GLY A 38 -5.75 10.88 9.25
C GLY A 38 -5.91 11.18 7.76
N TRP A 39 -6.57 12.28 7.48
CA TRP A 39 -6.57 12.90 6.17
C TRP A 39 -5.65 14.12 6.19
N GLU A 40 -4.73 14.17 5.25
CA GLU A 40 -3.89 15.34 5.01
C GLU A 40 -4.38 16.09 3.80
N GLN A 41 -4.65 17.39 3.94
CA GLN A 41 -5.06 18.22 2.82
C GLN A 41 -3.91 18.35 1.81
N ILE A 42 -4.21 18.14 0.54
CA ILE A 42 -3.25 18.32 -0.55
C ILE A 42 -3.17 19.82 -0.87
N ALA A 43 -2.05 20.44 -0.52
CA ALA A 43 -1.85 21.85 -0.73
C ALA A 43 -1.96 22.24 -2.21
N GLY A 44 -2.74 23.29 -2.51
CA GLY A 44 -2.95 23.79 -3.87
C GLY A 44 -3.93 22.97 -4.72
N ALA A 45 -4.42 21.83 -4.23
CA ALA A 45 -5.41 21.02 -4.95
C ALA A 45 -6.82 21.58 -4.70
N SER A 46 -7.24 22.52 -5.54
CA SER A 46 -8.55 23.21 -5.48
C SER A 46 -9.36 23.09 -6.78
N ALA A 47 -8.86 22.35 -7.75
CA ALA A 47 -9.56 22.12 -9.01
C ALA A 47 -10.51 20.93 -8.91
N LYS A 48 -11.48 20.87 -9.82
CA LYS A 48 -12.40 19.74 -9.98
C LYS A 48 -11.68 18.41 -10.20
N ILE A 49 -10.50 18.46 -10.84
CA ILE A 49 -9.67 17.29 -11.18
C ILE A 49 -8.39 17.31 -10.34
N LEU A 50 -8.12 16.20 -9.69
CA LEU A 50 -6.85 15.91 -9.05
C LEU A 50 -6.03 14.96 -9.92
N THR A 51 -4.79 15.34 -10.24
CA THR A 51 -3.84 14.42 -10.88
C THR A 51 -3.01 13.73 -9.79
N VAL A 52 -3.09 12.42 -9.73
CA VAL A 52 -2.35 11.54 -8.81
C VAL A 52 -1.24 10.87 -9.58
N LYS A 53 0.00 10.99 -9.12
CA LYS A 53 1.17 10.32 -9.71
C LYS A 53 1.43 8.99 -9.02
N ALA A 54 2.07 8.06 -9.71
CA ALA A 54 2.49 6.79 -9.12
C ALA A 54 3.38 6.99 -7.88
N SER A 55 4.25 8.03 -7.89
CA SER A 55 5.08 8.39 -6.74
C SER A 55 4.31 8.83 -5.48
N ASP A 56 3.04 9.17 -5.62
CA ASP A 56 2.18 9.62 -4.51
C ASP A 56 1.43 8.44 -3.86
N VAL A 57 1.55 7.24 -4.44
CA VAL A 57 0.83 6.04 -4.03
C VAL A 57 1.83 4.92 -3.73
N ASP A 58 1.81 4.43 -2.50
CA ASP A 58 2.56 3.24 -2.10
C ASP A 58 1.58 2.06 -2.04
N CYS A 59 1.66 1.15 -3.02
CA CYS A 59 0.70 0.07 -3.28
C CYS A 59 -0.72 0.57 -3.49
N THR A 60 -1.35 1.13 -2.44
CA THR A 60 -2.70 1.71 -2.47
C THR A 60 -2.76 2.97 -1.63
N ARG A 61 -3.55 3.95 -2.06
CA ARG A 61 -3.83 5.14 -1.28
C ARG A 61 -5.25 5.63 -1.53
N GLU A 62 -5.93 6.02 -0.47
CA GLU A 62 -7.22 6.69 -0.57
C GLU A 62 -7.05 8.20 -0.71
N PHE A 63 -7.87 8.77 -1.57
CA PHE A 63 -8.02 10.20 -1.76
C PHE A 63 -9.47 10.58 -1.49
N MET A 64 -9.67 11.71 -0.86
CA MET A 64 -10.99 12.26 -0.55
C MET A 64 -11.12 13.64 -1.17
N VAL A 65 -12.31 13.96 -1.65
CA VAL A 65 -12.69 15.30 -2.08
C VAL A 65 -13.86 15.81 -1.23
N GLU A 66 -13.74 17.01 -0.73
CA GLU A 66 -14.86 17.78 -0.19
C GLU A 66 -15.27 18.83 -1.21
N VAL A 67 -16.55 18.98 -1.41
CA VAL A 67 -17.13 19.96 -2.37
C VAL A 67 -17.98 20.95 -1.63
N TYR A 68 -17.84 22.23 -2.00
CA TYR A 68 -18.49 23.37 -1.37
C TYR A 68 -19.18 24.24 -2.41
N ASN A 69 -20.25 24.93 -2.01
CA ASN A 69 -20.96 25.91 -2.83
C ASN A 69 -20.51 27.36 -2.58
N ASP A 70 -19.53 27.57 -1.68
CA ASP A 70 -19.00 28.89 -1.37
C ASP A 70 -17.47 28.84 -1.27
N LYS A 71 -16.82 29.93 -1.70
CA LYS A 71 -15.36 30.08 -1.68
C LYS A 71 -14.75 30.03 -0.29
N ALA A 72 -15.50 30.40 0.73
CA ALA A 72 -15.01 30.31 2.12
C ALA A 72 -14.81 28.86 2.57
N MET A 73 -15.42 27.89 1.87
CA MET A 73 -15.29 26.44 2.12
C MET A 73 -15.44 26.09 3.60
N GLY A 74 -16.44 26.73 4.24
CA GLY A 74 -16.81 26.48 5.62
C GLY A 74 -17.71 25.26 5.74
N LYS A 75 -17.84 24.73 6.95
CA LYS A 75 -18.63 23.52 7.21
C LYS A 75 -20.09 23.67 6.75
N ASP A 76 -20.66 24.86 6.89
CA ASP A 76 -22.06 25.14 6.54
C ASP A 76 -22.28 25.22 5.02
N ASN A 77 -21.21 25.32 4.23
CA ASN A 77 -21.23 25.43 2.79
C ASN A 77 -20.81 24.13 2.09
N MET A 78 -20.54 23.07 2.87
CA MET A 78 -20.13 21.77 2.31
C MET A 78 -21.35 21.06 1.73
N LEU A 79 -21.27 20.75 0.43
CA LEU A 79 -22.29 20.00 -0.27
C LEU A 79 -22.16 18.50 -0.06
N GLY A 80 -20.95 18.01 0.14
CA GLY A 80 -20.67 16.61 0.36
C GLY A 80 -19.19 16.29 0.20
N PHE A 81 -18.88 15.02 0.40
CA PHE A 81 -17.56 14.46 0.19
C PHE A 81 -17.67 13.06 -0.38
N ASP A 82 -16.61 12.62 -1.03
CA ASP A 82 -16.47 11.24 -1.52
C ASP A 82 -14.99 10.87 -1.56
N PHE A 83 -14.70 9.57 -1.58
CA PHE A 83 -13.34 9.07 -1.62
C PHE A 83 -13.18 7.96 -2.65
N GLN A 84 -11.96 7.88 -3.16
CA GLN A 84 -11.55 6.91 -4.16
C GLN A 84 -10.19 6.32 -3.80
N THR A 85 -10.07 5.00 -3.86
CA THR A 85 -8.79 4.30 -3.74
C THR A 85 -8.08 4.27 -5.08
N VAL A 86 -6.83 4.72 -5.09
CA VAL A 86 -5.91 4.56 -6.22
C VAL A 86 -4.93 3.43 -5.91
N ILE A 87 -4.74 2.55 -6.88
CA ILE A 87 -3.80 1.43 -6.79
C ILE A 87 -2.61 1.74 -7.69
N ASP A 88 -1.42 1.67 -7.11
CA ASP A 88 -0.19 1.64 -7.88
C ASP A 88 0.14 0.19 -8.23
N ALA A 89 -0.01 -0.15 -9.51
CA ALA A 89 0.34 -1.45 -10.07
C ALA A 89 1.69 -1.40 -10.83
N SER A 90 2.49 -0.36 -10.57
CA SER A 90 3.83 -0.24 -11.16
C SER A 90 4.83 -1.24 -10.57
N ASP A 91 4.51 -1.80 -9.40
CA ASP A 91 5.21 -2.96 -8.86
C ASP A 91 4.52 -4.22 -9.38
N PRO A 92 5.05 -4.81 -10.45
CA PRO A 92 4.36 -5.90 -11.14
C PRO A 92 4.45 -7.24 -10.40
N TYR A 93 5.04 -7.25 -9.21
CA TYR A 93 5.33 -8.48 -8.48
C TYR A 93 4.68 -8.49 -7.11
N ASP A 94 4.20 -9.67 -6.73
CA ASP A 94 3.80 -10.01 -5.37
C ASP A 94 4.77 -11.05 -4.81
N ILE A 95 4.99 -11.01 -3.49
CA ILE A 95 5.84 -11.98 -2.80
C ILE A 95 4.97 -12.81 -1.87
N GLU A 96 4.98 -14.12 -2.10
CA GLU A 96 4.35 -15.09 -1.21
C GLU A 96 5.44 -15.70 -0.30
N PRO A 97 5.36 -15.62 1.02
CA PRO A 97 6.42 -16.07 1.92
C PRO A 97 6.56 -17.60 1.98
N ASN A 98 5.48 -18.36 1.72
CA ASN A 98 5.41 -19.82 1.74
C ASN A 98 6.16 -20.47 2.92
N PRO A 99 5.70 -20.29 4.16
CA PRO A 99 6.30 -20.94 5.30
C PRO A 99 5.99 -22.45 5.31
N THR A 100 6.90 -23.23 5.88
CA THR A 100 6.70 -24.64 6.18
C THR A 100 7.12 -24.89 7.62
N PRO A 101 6.21 -25.28 8.52
CA PRO A 101 4.76 -25.49 8.27
C PRO A 101 4.00 -24.21 7.95
N ALA A 102 2.84 -24.34 7.30
CA ALA A 102 2.07 -23.21 6.77
C ALA A 102 1.42 -22.32 7.84
N ASP A 103 1.21 -22.84 9.02
CA ASP A 103 0.71 -22.13 10.20
C ASP A 103 1.81 -21.38 10.96
N GLU A 104 3.06 -21.43 10.45
CA GLU A 104 4.24 -20.82 11.04
C GLU A 104 4.51 -21.28 12.49
N SER A 105 3.93 -22.41 12.88
CA SER A 105 4.16 -22.98 14.21
C SER A 105 5.50 -23.68 14.27
N ILE A 106 6.28 -23.38 15.31
CA ILE A 106 7.51 -24.11 15.62
C ILE A 106 7.14 -25.24 16.59
N SER A 107 6.92 -26.44 16.05
CA SER A 107 6.79 -27.64 16.87
C SER A 107 8.15 -28.10 17.33
N GLU A 108 8.29 -28.35 18.62
CA GLU A 108 9.52 -28.87 19.19
C GLU A 108 9.61 -30.38 18.94
N ASP A 109 10.80 -30.84 18.54
CA ASP A 109 11.13 -32.27 18.56
C ASP A 109 11.45 -32.71 20.01
N GLU A 110 11.78 -34.00 20.23
CA GLU A 110 12.14 -34.54 21.56
C GLU A 110 13.38 -33.87 22.17
N ALA A 111 14.18 -33.17 21.35
CA ALA A 111 15.35 -32.43 21.81
C ALA A 111 15.04 -30.94 22.05
N GLY A 112 13.79 -30.49 21.85
CA GLY A 112 13.38 -29.11 22.02
C GLY A 112 13.70 -28.19 20.82
N ASN A 113 14.04 -28.76 19.67
CA ASN A 113 14.32 -27.99 18.46
C ASN A 113 13.08 -27.91 17.58
N GLY A 114 12.90 -26.78 16.96
CA GLY A 114 11.85 -26.61 15.97
C GLY A 114 12.28 -25.62 14.89
N THR A 115 11.79 -25.79 13.68
CA THR A 115 12.17 -24.95 12.54
C THR A 115 10.98 -24.59 11.70
N VAL A 116 10.88 -23.31 11.34
CA VAL A 116 10.02 -22.83 10.24
C VAL A 116 10.91 -22.41 9.09
N THR A 117 10.66 -22.98 7.92
CA THR A 117 11.41 -22.63 6.70
C THR A 117 10.54 -21.78 5.79
N TYR A 118 11.02 -20.61 5.43
CA TYR A 118 10.40 -19.71 4.45
C TYR A 118 11.02 -19.96 3.07
N THR A 119 10.18 -20.30 2.10
CA THR A 119 10.59 -20.47 0.69
C THR A 119 9.76 -19.51 -0.17
N PRO A 120 10.10 -18.20 -0.16
CA PRO A 120 9.29 -17.20 -0.83
C PRO A 120 9.25 -17.45 -2.34
N ARG A 121 8.12 -17.04 -2.92
CA ARG A 121 7.92 -16.98 -4.36
C ARG A 121 7.62 -15.56 -4.75
N MET A 122 8.23 -15.11 -5.85
CA MET A 122 7.85 -13.86 -6.50
C MET A 122 6.98 -14.19 -7.70
N ILE A 123 5.78 -13.67 -7.73
CA ILE A 123 4.82 -13.88 -8.82
C ILE A 123 4.51 -12.56 -9.51
N VAL A 124 4.25 -12.61 -10.80
CA VAL A 124 3.74 -11.45 -11.53
C VAL A 124 2.29 -11.26 -11.13
N ARG A 125 1.95 -10.05 -10.68
CA ARG A 125 0.59 -9.71 -10.22
C ARG A 125 -0.45 -10.06 -11.29
N GLY A 126 -1.47 -10.80 -10.89
CA GLY A 126 -2.52 -11.30 -11.77
C GLY A 126 -2.14 -12.51 -12.62
N LYS A 127 -0.98 -13.12 -12.36
CA LYS A 127 -0.56 -14.41 -12.94
C LYS A 127 -0.23 -15.40 -11.83
N SER A 128 -0.21 -16.68 -12.17
CA SER A 128 0.20 -17.76 -11.25
C SER A 128 1.66 -18.19 -11.44
N GLU A 129 2.33 -17.63 -12.43
CA GLU A 129 3.70 -18.01 -12.77
C GLU A 129 4.68 -17.34 -11.81
N ALA A 130 5.51 -18.15 -11.16
CA ALA A 130 6.60 -17.66 -10.33
C ALA A 130 7.77 -17.19 -11.18
N VAL A 131 8.36 -16.07 -10.79
CA VAL A 131 9.63 -15.60 -11.34
C VAL A 131 10.75 -16.21 -10.50
N GLU A 132 11.71 -16.85 -11.16
CA GLU A 132 12.88 -17.39 -10.46
C GLU A 132 13.73 -16.23 -9.93
N THR A 133 13.92 -16.19 -8.61
CA THR A 133 14.69 -15.16 -7.95
C THR A 133 15.20 -15.65 -6.59
N LYS A 134 16.01 -14.81 -5.95
CA LYS A 134 16.52 -15.01 -4.60
C LYS A 134 16.21 -13.81 -3.74
N PHE A 135 16.16 -14.00 -2.45
CA PHE A 135 15.64 -13.03 -1.49
C PHE A 135 16.65 -12.67 -0.42
N TYR A 136 16.51 -11.47 0.14
CA TYR A 136 17.14 -11.08 1.39
C TYR A 136 16.14 -11.26 2.53
N PHE A 137 16.59 -11.83 3.63
CA PHE A 137 15.76 -12.08 4.78
C PHE A 137 16.17 -11.22 5.97
N THR A 138 15.20 -10.66 6.65
CA THR A 138 15.40 -9.92 7.90
C THR A 138 14.47 -10.49 8.94
N LEU A 139 15.05 -11.13 9.96
CA LEU A 139 14.32 -11.61 11.13
C LEU A 139 14.20 -10.48 12.15
N LYS A 140 12.99 -10.21 12.62
CA LYS A 140 12.73 -9.22 13.67
C LYS A 140 11.96 -9.86 14.82
N SER A 141 12.23 -9.41 16.05
CA SER A 141 11.39 -9.71 17.19
C SER A 141 10.03 -9.01 17.07
N GLY A 142 9.07 -9.39 17.90
CA GLY A 142 7.77 -8.70 17.99
C GLY A 142 7.87 -7.22 18.37
N SER A 143 8.98 -6.80 19.01
CA SER A 143 9.29 -5.40 19.30
C SER A 143 10.05 -4.69 18.16
N GLY A 144 10.26 -5.35 17.03
CA GLY A 144 10.93 -4.78 15.86
C GLY A 144 12.46 -4.83 15.88
N VAL A 145 13.07 -5.41 16.93
CA VAL A 145 14.53 -5.59 16.99
C VAL A 145 14.97 -6.63 15.98
N VAL A 146 15.98 -6.30 15.16
CA VAL A 146 16.53 -7.23 14.17
C VAL A 146 17.42 -8.26 14.87
N LEU A 147 17.10 -9.53 14.70
CA LEU A 147 17.73 -10.65 15.40
C LEU A 147 18.84 -11.31 14.58
N ASN A 148 18.73 -11.34 13.25
CA ASN A 148 19.77 -11.93 12.42
C ASN A 148 20.92 -10.93 12.13
N THR A 149 22.09 -11.45 11.83
CA THR A 149 23.30 -10.66 11.60
C THR A 149 23.17 -9.77 10.36
N GLU A 150 23.95 -8.69 10.28
CA GLU A 150 23.96 -7.82 9.10
C GLU A 150 24.39 -8.59 7.84
N ALA A 151 25.33 -9.52 7.96
CA ALA A 151 25.75 -10.40 6.86
C ALA A 151 24.60 -11.27 6.34
N ALA A 152 23.71 -11.73 7.23
CA ALA A 152 22.54 -12.50 6.84
C ALA A 152 21.42 -11.61 6.24
N ARG A 153 21.33 -10.33 6.63
CA ARG A 153 20.34 -9.36 6.08
C ARG A 153 20.75 -8.79 4.74
N LYS A 154 22.07 -8.60 4.55
CA LYS A 154 22.67 -8.07 3.32
C LYS A 154 23.66 -9.09 2.77
N PRO A 155 23.20 -10.29 2.45
CA PRO A 155 24.10 -11.30 1.94
C PRO A 155 24.70 -10.83 0.63
N THR A 156 25.97 -11.03 0.46
CA THR A 156 26.61 -10.97 -0.86
C THR A 156 26.04 -12.05 -1.78
N VAL A 157 25.36 -13.03 -1.21
CA VAL A 157 24.64 -14.11 -1.89
C VAL A 157 23.17 -14.06 -1.45
N GLN A 158 22.28 -13.86 -2.41
CA GLN A 158 20.84 -14.00 -2.22
C GLN A 158 20.47 -15.47 -1.94
N LEU A 159 19.48 -15.68 -1.07
CA LEU A 159 19.03 -17.01 -0.68
C LEU A 159 17.70 -17.34 -1.36
N SER A 160 17.50 -18.64 -1.69
CA SER A 160 16.20 -19.16 -2.15
C SER A 160 15.26 -19.54 -1.01
N SER A 161 15.79 -19.78 0.18
CA SER A 161 15.04 -20.08 1.39
C SER A 161 15.76 -19.58 2.63
N PHE A 162 15.02 -19.42 3.72
CA PHE A 162 15.54 -19.02 5.02
C PHE A 162 14.83 -19.82 6.12
N ALA A 163 15.59 -20.45 7.00
CA ALA A 163 15.07 -21.20 8.13
C ALA A 163 15.23 -20.40 9.43
N VAL A 164 14.17 -20.37 10.22
CA VAL A 164 14.17 -19.87 11.60
C VAL A 164 14.09 -21.07 12.52
N THR A 165 15.14 -21.29 13.28
CA THR A 165 15.24 -22.39 14.24
C THR A 165 15.18 -21.83 15.65
N ARG A 166 14.44 -22.50 16.53
CA ARG A 166 14.48 -22.24 17.96
C ARG A 166 15.68 -23.02 18.54
N GLU A 167 16.55 -22.33 19.23
CA GLU A 167 17.63 -22.91 20.05
C GLU A 167 17.19 -22.97 21.50
#